data_cd45d799207f60456975b4998ffc1358
#
_entry.id   cd45d799207f60456975b4998ffc1358
#
_cell.length_a   1.000
_cell.length_b   1.000
_cell.length_c   1.000
_cell.angle_alpha   90.00
_cell.angle_beta   90.00
_cell.angle_gamma   90.00
#
_symmetry.space_group_name_H-M   'P 1'
#
loop_
_entity.id
_entity.type
_entity.pdbx_description
1 polymer ?
#
loop_
_entity_poly.entity_id
_entity_poly.type
_entity_poly.pdbx_seq_one_letter_code
_entity_poly.pdbx_strand_id
1 'polypeptide(L)'
;MKKILFKTASVAALLLLQSMTGLCFAQTDTTTAAAVAADTAAWAVPVTSVVNIRCKGDYDGEMETQALLGMPMKILKNDRWAHVMTPDGDKGYILSSAVEKMTDAQMRAWNAAPQVVVTSFWAFVYEKPDAKSLRVSDVVAACRLKLLGKDKQFYHVALPDGREGYLPMVHALPLDKWRKTVKHDAQSIIATALSLSGVTYHWGGTSVKAVDCSGLVRTVLLMHDITLPRNASQQAKVGEHIEIAPDFSNLQPGDLVFFGRKATDEKPAHVSHVGIYMGNQKFIHSLAWVHVSSFNPADPEYDEYDLNRLLWAQRILPQLNTIPEVKTNDNVEFYNVK
;
A
#
# COMPACT_ATOMS: atom_id res chain seq x y z
N MET A 1 1.60 63.40 -4.06
CA MET A 1 1.28 63.83 -5.42
C MET A 1 2.53 63.76 -6.29
N LYS A 2 2.66 62.76 -7.17
CA LYS A 2 3.53 62.78 -8.35
C LYS A 2 2.93 61.75 -9.32
N LYS A 3 2.37 62.26 -10.41
CA LYS A 3 1.86 61.54 -11.57
C LYS A 3 3.06 61.09 -12.42
N ILE A 4 3.05 59.90 -12.91
CA ILE A 4 3.93 59.41 -13.96
C ILE A 4 3.09 59.04 -15.17
N LEU A 5 3.42 59.69 -16.30
CA LEU A 5 2.73 59.57 -17.60
C LEU A 5 3.17 58.26 -18.31
N PHE A 6 2.18 57.63 -18.93
CA PHE A 6 2.42 56.62 -19.96
C PHE A 6 2.72 57.28 -21.31
N LYS A 7 3.79 56.81 -21.99
CA LYS A 7 4.05 57.10 -23.41
C LYS A 7 3.71 55.88 -24.24
N THR A 8 2.73 56.03 -25.14
CA THR A 8 2.41 55.12 -26.24
C THR A 8 3.36 55.41 -27.41
N ALA A 9 3.90 54.38 -28.01
CA ALA A 9 4.57 54.44 -29.30
C ALA A 9 3.91 53.42 -30.26
N SER A 10 3.24 53.99 -31.29
CA SER A 10 2.70 53.25 -32.43
C SER A 10 3.81 53.13 -33.52
N VAL A 11 3.99 51.93 -34.08
CA VAL A 11 4.77 51.74 -35.31
C VAL A 11 3.88 50.97 -36.30
N ALA A 12 3.63 51.62 -37.47
CA ALA A 12 2.87 51.07 -38.60
C ALA A 12 3.67 50.07 -39.39
N ALA A 13 3.03 49.00 -39.81
CA ALA A 13 3.64 47.97 -40.68
C ALA A 13 3.31 48.19 -42.14
N LEU A 14 4.29 47.90 -42.98
CA LEU A 14 4.15 47.96 -44.44
C LEU A 14 3.92 46.54 -44.97
N LEU A 15 2.84 46.35 -45.74
CA LEU A 15 2.51 45.13 -46.48
C LEU A 15 3.35 45.04 -47.75
N LEU A 16 4.00 43.90 -48.01
CA LEU A 16 4.48 43.46 -49.32
C LEU A 16 3.93 42.07 -49.62
N LEU A 17 3.05 42.04 -50.60
CA LEU A 17 2.58 40.82 -51.29
C LEU A 17 3.69 40.30 -52.19
N GLN A 18 4.11 39.05 -52.05
CA GLN A 18 4.71 38.28 -53.12
C GLN A 18 4.03 36.89 -53.21
N SER A 19 3.35 36.68 -54.32
CA SER A 19 2.79 35.40 -54.76
C SER A 19 3.90 34.49 -55.28
N MET A 20 4.07 33.32 -54.66
CA MET A 20 4.75 32.18 -55.29
C MET A 20 3.92 30.93 -55.10
N THR A 21 3.42 30.42 -56.23
CA THR A 21 2.81 29.10 -56.38
C THR A 21 3.87 28.02 -56.17
N GLY A 22 3.72 27.25 -55.08
CA GLY A 22 4.54 26.06 -54.80
C GLY A 22 3.64 24.85 -54.59
N LEU A 23 3.83 23.81 -55.39
CA LEU A 23 3.12 22.54 -55.34
C LEU A 23 3.29 21.93 -53.92
N CYS A 24 2.14 21.64 -53.33
CA CYS A 24 2.08 20.91 -52.08
C CYS A 24 2.18 19.40 -52.40
N PHE A 25 3.31 18.77 -52.16
CA PHE A 25 3.41 17.32 -52.03
C PHE A 25 2.83 16.95 -50.67
N ALA A 26 1.70 16.27 -50.66
CA ALA A 26 1.16 15.65 -49.49
C ALA A 26 2.05 14.45 -49.09
N GLN A 27 2.96 14.66 -48.18
CA GLN A 27 3.61 13.56 -47.43
C GLN A 27 2.62 13.10 -46.38
N THR A 28 2.03 11.94 -46.58
CA THR A 28 1.22 11.25 -45.58
C THR A 28 2.15 10.72 -44.51
N ASP A 29 2.25 11.45 -43.39
CA ASP A 29 2.87 10.98 -42.14
C ASP A 29 2.02 9.87 -41.51
N THR A 30 2.30 8.64 -41.88
CA THR A 30 1.70 7.43 -41.26
C THR A 30 2.44 6.99 -40.00
N THR A 31 3.36 7.82 -39.46
CA THR A 31 4.23 7.47 -38.32
C THR A 31 3.76 8.02 -36.95
N THR A 32 2.71 8.85 -36.90
CA THR A 32 2.32 9.53 -35.67
C THR A 32 1.24 8.83 -34.85
N ALA A 33 0.49 7.88 -35.39
CA ALA A 33 -0.60 7.22 -34.67
C ALA A 33 -0.13 6.09 -33.72
N ALA A 34 1.01 5.45 -33.98
CA ALA A 34 1.55 4.39 -33.14
C ALA A 34 2.39 4.90 -31.95
N ALA A 35 2.96 6.10 -32.08
CA ALA A 35 3.80 6.69 -31.01
C ALA A 35 2.99 7.39 -29.90
N VAL A 36 1.74 7.83 -30.17
CA VAL A 36 0.88 8.52 -29.18
C VAL A 36 0.16 7.55 -28.25
N ALA A 37 0.03 6.27 -28.60
CA ALA A 37 -0.59 5.25 -27.73
C ALA A 37 0.35 4.71 -26.64
N ALA A 38 1.65 5.05 -26.68
CA ALA A 38 2.66 4.47 -25.79
C ALA A 38 2.92 5.27 -24.49
N ASP A 39 2.29 6.43 -24.31
CA ASP A 39 2.66 7.37 -23.21
C ASP A 39 1.50 7.67 -22.22
N THR A 40 0.49 6.83 -22.17
CA THR A 40 -0.54 6.97 -21.13
C THR A 40 -0.07 6.31 -19.83
N ALA A 41 -0.03 7.09 -18.75
CA ALA A 41 0.30 6.57 -17.43
C ALA A 41 -0.68 5.46 -17.04
N ALA A 42 -0.17 4.24 -16.89
CA ALA A 42 -0.93 3.04 -16.50
C ALA A 42 -0.81 2.73 -15.01
N TRP A 43 0.16 3.37 -14.33
CA TRP A 43 0.51 3.11 -12.93
C TRP A 43 0.48 4.38 -12.09
N ALA A 44 0.17 4.21 -10.81
CA ALA A 44 0.24 5.23 -9.78
C ALA A 44 1.08 4.71 -8.61
N VAL A 45 2.03 5.51 -8.13
CA VAL A 45 2.90 5.15 -7.00
C VAL A 45 2.83 6.26 -5.96
N PRO A 46 2.41 6.00 -4.69
CA PRO A 46 2.34 7.00 -3.64
C PRO A 46 3.67 7.70 -3.40
N VAL A 47 3.61 9.03 -3.21
CA VAL A 47 4.78 9.90 -2.98
C VAL A 47 4.88 10.39 -1.54
N THR A 48 3.93 10.01 -0.69
CA THR A 48 3.93 10.25 0.76
C THR A 48 3.87 8.92 1.50
N SER A 49 4.25 8.90 2.77
CA SER A 49 4.36 7.65 3.56
C SER A 49 3.10 6.79 3.53
N VAL A 50 1.93 7.41 3.61
CA VAL A 50 0.62 6.75 3.58
C VAL A 50 -0.38 7.63 2.84
N VAL A 51 -1.12 7.06 1.92
CA VAL A 51 -2.19 7.74 1.16
C VAL A 51 -3.49 6.98 1.30
N ASN A 52 -4.58 7.70 1.57
CA ASN A 52 -5.92 7.11 1.69
C ASN A 52 -6.52 6.82 0.30
N ILE A 53 -7.08 5.64 0.15
CA ILE A 53 -7.90 5.21 -0.98
C ILE A 53 -9.35 5.17 -0.50
N ARG A 54 -10.26 5.80 -1.24
CA ARG A 54 -11.64 6.05 -0.84
C ARG A 54 -12.65 5.35 -1.76
N CYS A 55 -13.85 5.10 -1.26
CA CYS A 55 -14.95 4.48 -2.03
C CYS A 55 -15.44 5.37 -3.19
N LYS A 56 -15.26 6.69 -3.11
CA LYS A 56 -15.59 7.67 -4.16
C LYS A 56 -14.50 8.73 -4.29
N GLY A 57 -14.43 9.38 -5.44
CA GLY A 57 -13.48 10.46 -5.73
C GLY A 57 -13.84 11.78 -5.06
N ASP A 58 -13.90 11.79 -3.74
CA ASP A 58 -14.31 12.91 -2.90
C ASP A 58 -13.57 12.84 -1.55
N TYR A 59 -13.33 13.99 -0.91
CA TYR A 59 -12.77 14.08 0.44
C TYR A 59 -13.70 13.49 1.51
N ASP A 60 -15.02 13.51 1.28
CA ASP A 60 -16.05 12.91 2.16
C ASP A 60 -16.30 11.43 1.86
N GLY A 61 -15.60 10.85 0.85
CA GLY A 61 -15.64 9.42 0.58
C GLY A 61 -15.12 8.62 1.77
N GLU A 62 -15.83 7.55 2.14
CA GLU A 62 -15.37 6.61 3.14
C GLU A 62 -14.00 6.02 2.76
N MET A 63 -13.13 5.83 3.72
CA MET A 63 -11.82 5.23 3.50
C MET A 63 -11.96 3.71 3.37
N GLU A 64 -11.57 3.17 2.22
CA GLU A 64 -11.58 1.73 1.96
C GLU A 64 -10.28 1.07 2.42
N THR A 65 -9.14 1.69 2.06
CA THR A 65 -7.80 1.18 2.35
C THR A 65 -6.77 2.29 2.25
N GLN A 66 -5.51 1.94 2.48
CA GLN A 66 -4.37 2.85 2.31
C GLN A 66 -3.32 2.22 1.40
N ALA A 67 -2.59 3.07 0.68
CA ALA A 67 -1.38 2.71 -0.05
C ALA A 67 -0.15 3.34 0.60
N LEU A 68 0.97 2.62 0.61
CA LEU A 68 2.23 3.07 1.18
C LEU A 68 3.16 3.64 0.11
N LEU A 69 4.03 4.56 0.48
CA LEU A 69 5.05 5.13 -0.39
C LEU A 69 5.82 4.02 -1.12
N GLY A 70 5.88 4.16 -2.45
CA GLY A 70 6.56 3.19 -3.31
C GLY A 70 5.74 1.95 -3.70
N MET A 71 4.49 1.81 -3.24
CA MET A 71 3.60 0.72 -3.61
C MET A 71 3.05 0.93 -5.02
N PRO A 72 3.25 0.00 -5.97
CA PRO A 72 2.68 0.11 -7.32
C PRO A 72 1.16 -0.13 -7.29
N MET A 73 0.40 0.67 -8.04
CA MET A 73 -1.04 0.50 -8.25
C MET A 73 -1.35 0.66 -9.74
N LYS A 74 -2.31 -0.10 -10.28
CA LYS A 74 -2.81 0.09 -11.64
C LYS A 74 -3.81 1.24 -11.67
N ILE A 75 -3.70 2.14 -12.66
CA ILE A 75 -4.70 3.18 -12.92
C ILE A 75 -5.81 2.56 -13.79
N LEU A 76 -7.03 2.55 -13.28
CA LEU A 76 -8.23 2.10 -13.98
C LEU A 76 -8.91 3.27 -14.70
N LYS A 77 -8.88 4.47 -14.08
CA LYS A 77 -9.33 5.72 -14.67
C LYS A 77 -8.46 6.86 -14.16
N ASN A 78 -7.92 7.66 -15.08
CA ASN A 78 -7.06 8.79 -14.76
C ASN A 78 -7.86 10.08 -14.72
N ASP A 79 -8.05 10.63 -13.51
CA ASP A 79 -8.82 11.83 -13.25
C ASP A 79 -8.19 12.60 -12.07
N ARG A 80 -8.78 13.71 -11.61
CA ARG A 80 -8.38 14.40 -10.37
C ARG A 80 -8.32 13.42 -9.18
N TRP A 81 -9.30 12.54 -9.09
CA TRP A 81 -9.30 11.35 -8.25
C TRP A 81 -9.07 10.15 -9.16
N ALA A 82 -7.85 9.64 -9.19
CA ALA A 82 -7.56 8.46 -9.99
C ALA A 82 -8.25 7.24 -9.37
N HIS A 83 -9.01 6.50 -10.19
CA HIS A 83 -9.50 5.18 -9.80
C HIS A 83 -8.37 4.18 -9.98
N VAL A 84 -7.97 3.52 -8.92
CA VAL A 84 -6.80 2.64 -8.88
C VAL A 84 -7.16 1.25 -8.39
N MET A 85 -6.29 0.29 -8.68
CA MET A 85 -6.31 -1.06 -8.13
C MET A 85 -4.98 -1.33 -7.43
N THR A 86 -5.03 -1.77 -6.18
CA THR A 86 -3.89 -2.15 -5.34
C THR A 86 -3.36 -3.55 -5.67
N PRO A 87 -2.15 -3.94 -5.22
CA PRO A 87 -1.58 -5.27 -5.46
C PRO A 87 -2.42 -6.44 -4.94
N ASP A 88 -3.22 -6.23 -3.91
CA ASP A 88 -4.17 -7.18 -3.32
C ASP A 88 -5.53 -7.21 -4.03
N GLY A 89 -5.68 -6.44 -5.13
CA GLY A 89 -6.87 -6.43 -5.98
C GLY A 89 -7.97 -5.48 -5.52
N ASP A 90 -7.78 -4.77 -4.42
CA ASP A 90 -8.75 -3.79 -3.92
C ASP A 90 -8.79 -2.56 -4.82
N LYS A 91 -9.95 -1.90 -4.90
CA LYS A 91 -10.14 -0.77 -5.81
C LYS A 91 -10.71 0.43 -5.07
N GLY A 92 -10.35 1.62 -5.54
CA GLY A 92 -10.90 2.86 -4.99
C GLY A 92 -10.26 4.10 -5.59
N TYR A 93 -10.54 5.23 -5.01
CA TYR A 93 -10.14 6.53 -5.54
C TYR A 93 -9.04 7.15 -4.68
N ILE A 94 -7.97 7.57 -5.34
CA ILE A 94 -6.83 8.24 -4.72
C ILE A 94 -6.66 9.64 -5.33
N LEU A 95 -6.29 10.62 -4.52
CA LEU A 95 -6.02 11.96 -5.03
C LEU A 95 -4.78 11.95 -5.92
N SER A 96 -4.91 12.39 -7.17
CA SER A 96 -3.84 12.33 -8.17
C SER A 96 -2.58 13.09 -7.78
N SER A 97 -2.68 14.12 -6.95
CA SER A 97 -1.51 14.86 -6.43
C SER A 97 -0.73 14.11 -5.34
N ALA A 98 -1.24 12.99 -4.84
CA ALA A 98 -0.58 12.17 -3.82
C ALA A 98 0.20 10.98 -4.42
N VAL A 99 0.23 10.87 -5.74
CA VAL A 99 0.90 9.80 -6.46
C VAL A 99 1.72 10.33 -7.62
N GLU A 100 2.82 9.67 -7.92
CA GLU A 100 3.52 9.79 -9.19
C GLU A 100 2.86 8.85 -10.19
N LYS A 101 2.56 9.36 -11.39
CA LYS A 101 1.96 8.59 -12.48
C LYS A 101 3.06 8.10 -13.42
N MET A 102 3.09 6.80 -13.65
CA MET A 102 4.13 6.15 -14.43
C MET A 102 3.56 5.39 -15.63
N THR A 103 4.28 5.41 -16.73
CA THR A 103 4.07 4.49 -17.84
C THR A 103 4.54 3.07 -17.48
N ASP A 104 4.21 2.06 -18.30
CA ASP A 104 4.74 0.70 -18.10
C ASP A 104 6.27 0.66 -18.08
N ALA A 105 6.93 1.44 -18.96
CA ALA A 105 8.38 1.50 -19.02
C ALA A 105 8.98 2.11 -17.72
N GLN A 106 8.38 3.17 -17.21
CA GLN A 106 8.82 3.80 -15.94
C GLN A 106 8.56 2.87 -14.74
N MET A 107 7.44 2.15 -14.73
CA MET A 107 7.13 1.19 -13.67
C MET A 107 8.09 -0.01 -13.68
N ARG A 108 8.41 -0.53 -14.87
CA ARG A 108 9.48 -1.54 -15.01
C ARG A 108 10.82 -1.03 -14.46
N ALA A 109 11.20 0.18 -14.84
CA ALA A 109 12.44 0.80 -14.35
C ALA A 109 12.43 1.02 -12.83
N TRP A 110 11.28 1.42 -12.25
CA TRP A 110 11.09 1.53 -10.81
C TRP A 110 11.27 0.19 -10.10
N ASN A 111 10.59 -0.86 -10.58
CA ASN A 111 10.67 -2.20 -9.98
C ASN A 111 12.05 -2.87 -10.13
N ALA A 112 12.75 -2.60 -11.24
CA ALA A 112 14.08 -3.15 -11.51
C ALA A 112 15.21 -2.40 -10.76
N ALA A 113 14.95 -1.17 -10.31
CA ALA A 113 15.96 -0.40 -9.58
C ALA A 113 16.28 -1.04 -8.22
N PRO A 114 17.52 -0.92 -7.73
CA PRO A 114 17.81 -1.22 -6.33
C PRO A 114 16.91 -0.40 -5.42
N GLN A 115 16.31 -1.05 -4.42
CA GLN A 115 15.40 -0.43 -3.46
C GLN A 115 15.83 -0.70 -2.03
N VAL A 116 15.40 0.15 -1.11
CA VAL A 116 15.35 -0.14 0.32
C VAL A 116 13.89 -0.28 0.75
N VAL A 117 13.64 -1.17 1.70
CA VAL A 117 12.36 -1.28 2.42
C VAL A 117 12.55 -0.77 3.84
N VAL A 118 11.61 0.04 4.30
CA VAL A 118 11.59 0.55 5.67
C VAL A 118 11.15 -0.56 6.61
N THR A 119 11.93 -0.82 7.65
CA THR A 119 11.68 -1.87 8.64
C THR A 119 11.27 -1.33 10.01
N SER A 120 11.51 -0.05 10.29
CA SER A 120 11.02 0.63 11.49
C SER A 120 9.61 1.13 11.31
N PHE A 121 8.83 1.20 12.38
CA PHE A 121 7.46 1.72 12.33
C PHE A 121 7.38 3.13 11.78
N TRP A 122 8.33 3.98 12.15
CA TRP A 122 8.39 5.35 11.70
C TRP A 122 9.83 5.85 11.60
N ALA A 123 10.15 6.54 10.52
CA ALA A 123 11.42 7.18 10.26
C ALA A 123 11.26 8.41 9.37
N PHE A 124 12.36 9.13 9.11
CA PHE A 124 12.38 10.31 8.23
C PHE A 124 13.49 10.17 7.18
N VAL A 125 13.20 10.66 5.99
CA VAL A 125 14.17 10.98 4.96
C VAL A 125 14.59 12.42 5.15
N TYR A 126 15.89 12.68 5.23
CA TYR A 126 16.48 13.98 5.49
C TYR A 126 17.12 14.57 4.23
N GLU A 127 17.22 15.91 4.15
CA GLU A 127 17.86 16.61 3.02
C GLU A 127 19.36 16.31 2.91
N LYS A 128 20.04 16.07 4.04
CA LYS A 128 21.47 15.77 4.14
C LYS A 128 21.68 14.50 4.98
N PRO A 129 22.86 13.84 4.91
CA PRO A 129 23.18 12.69 5.76
C PRO A 129 23.45 13.12 7.22
N ASP A 130 22.48 13.83 7.77
CA ASP A 130 22.45 14.37 9.13
C ASP A 130 20.99 14.46 9.61
N ALA A 131 20.67 13.77 10.71
CA ALA A 131 19.33 13.76 11.30
C ALA A 131 18.87 15.12 11.86
N LYS A 132 19.75 16.12 11.91
CA LYS A 132 19.44 17.52 12.25
C LYS A 132 19.05 18.38 11.05
N SER A 133 19.24 17.88 9.82
CA SER A 133 18.85 18.60 8.60
C SER A 133 17.34 18.59 8.39
N LEU A 134 16.84 19.34 7.42
CA LEU A 134 15.41 19.37 7.09
C LEU A 134 14.92 18.00 6.64
N ARG A 135 13.66 17.73 6.92
CA ARG A 135 12.99 16.49 6.53
C ARG A 135 12.39 16.64 5.14
N VAL A 136 12.66 15.68 4.27
CA VAL A 136 12.07 15.58 2.92
C VAL A 136 10.73 14.87 2.99
N SER A 137 10.65 13.78 3.78
CA SER A 137 9.44 12.98 3.97
C SER A 137 9.52 12.20 5.28
N ASP A 138 8.37 11.84 5.85
CA ASP A 138 8.31 10.71 6.75
C ASP A 138 8.16 9.40 5.95
N VAL A 139 8.47 8.27 6.58
CA VAL A 139 8.29 6.93 6.03
C VAL A 139 7.87 5.97 7.14
N VAL A 140 7.12 4.94 6.78
CA VAL A 140 6.65 3.90 7.71
C VAL A 140 7.07 2.51 7.24
N ALA A 141 6.93 1.51 8.11
CA ALA A 141 7.23 0.13 7.78
C ALA A 141 6.58 -0.30 6.45
N ALA A 142 7.32 -1.08 5.66
CA ALA A 142 6.98 -1.53 4.32
C ALA A 142 6.97 -0.46 3.21
N CYS A 143 7.23 0.84 3.49
CA CYS A 143 7.54 1.82 2.46
C CYS A 143 8.77 1.39 1.65
N ARG A 144 8.74 1.65 0.34
CA ARG A 144 9.86 1.34 -0.58
C ARG A 144 10.37 2.61 -1.22
N LEU A 145 11.70 2.76 -1.26
CA LEU A 145 12.38 3.88 -1.91
C LEU A 145 13.48 3.34 -2.82
N LYS A 146 13.74 4.04 -3.91
CA LYS A 146 14.87 3.72 -4.79
C LYS A 146 16.17 4.00 -4.05
N LEU A 147 17.10 3.03 -4.06
CA LEU A 147 18.43 3.18 -3.48
C LEU A 147 19.39 3.76 -4.52
N LEU A 148 19.90 4.97 -4.27
CA LEU A 148 20.87 5.63 -5.12
C LEU A 148 22.32 5.37 -4.68
N GLY A 149 22.53 5.21 -3.37
CA GLY A 149 23.86 5.00 -2.80
C GLY A 149 23.84 4.99 -1.27
N LYS A 150 25.02 5.23 -0.71
CA LYS A 150 25.25 5.31 0.74
C LYS A 150 26.18 6.46 1.06
N ASP A 151 25.89 7.14 2.15
CA ASP A 151 26.79 8.15 2.73
C ASP A 151 26.78 8.02 4.25
N LYS A 152 27.92 7.73 4.87
CA LYS A 152 28.07 7.46 6.31
C LYS A 152 27.12 6.35 6.77
N GLN A 153 26.17 6.68 7.68
CA GLN A 153 25.17 5.78 8.24
C GLN A 153 23.79 5.96 7.58
N PHE A 154 23.76 6.54 6.36
CA PHE A 154 22.53 6.81 5.63
C PHE A 154 22.53 6.11 4.28
N TYR A 155 21.36 5.67 3.85
CA TYR A 155 21.07 5.38 2.45
C TYR A 155 20.72 6.70 1.75
N HIS A 156 21.35 7.00 0.62
CA HIS A 156 20.88 8.01 -0.32
C HIS A 156 19.76 7.38 -1.14
N VAL A 157 18.58 7.97 -1.08
CA VAL A 157 17.35 7.41 -1.64
C VAL A 157 16.60 8.42 -2.49
N ALA A 158 15.81 7.93 -3.46
CA ALA A 158 14.83 8.74 -4.18
C ALA A 158 13.41 8.24 -3.94
N LEU A 159 12.49 9.18 -3.80
CA LEU A 159 11.05 8.97 -3.78
C LEU A 159 10.53 8.81 -5.22
N PRO A 160 9.30 8.27 -5.42
CA PRO A 160 8.75 8.08 -6.77
C PRO A 160 8.67 9.37 -7.62
N ASP A 161 8.45 10.52 -6.99
CA ASP A 161 8.35 11.86 -7.62
C ASP A 161 9.70 12.53 -7.89
N GLY A 162 10.81 11.81 -7.69
CA GLY A 162 12.17 12.32 -7.94
C GLY A 162 12.78 13.13 -6.80
N ARG A 163 12.05 13.42 -5.70
CA ARG A 163 12.69 13.98 -4.51
C ARG A 163 13.72 13.01 -3.98
N GLU A 164 14.89 13.51 -3.60
CA GLU A 164 15.98 12.72 -3.04
C GLU A 164 16.23 13.08 -1.58
N GLY A 165 16.90 12.20 -0.86
CA GLY A 165 17.32 12.44 0.51
C GLY A 165 18.01 11.26 1.16
N TYR A 166 18.16 11.34 2.46
CA TYR A 166 18.99 10.44 3.25
C TYR A 166 18.18 9.77 4.35
N LEU A 167 18.06 8.44 4.28
CA LEU A 167 17.36 7.62 5.26
C LEU A 167 18.39 6.91 6.16
N PRO A 168 18.33 7.05 7.50
CA PRO A 168 19.26 6.34 8.39
C PRO A 168 19.18 4.82 8.17
N MET A 169 20.32 4.14 8.02
CA MET A 169 20.39 2.71 7.72
C MET A 169 19.75 1.83 8.79
N VAL A 170 19.67 2.31 10.03
CA VAL A 170 19.04 1.58 11.15
C VAL A 170 17.53 1.38 10.94
N HIS A 171 16.90 2.17 10.07
CA HIS A 171 15.45 2.13 9.82
C HIS A 171 15.05 1.40 8.54
N ALA A 172 16.02 0.89 7.75
CA ALA A 172 15.71 0.25 6.48
C ALA A 172 16.76 -0.78 6.09
N LEU A 173 16.39 -1.68 5.21
CA LEU A 173 17.28 -2.67 4.60
C LEU A 173 17.18 -2.61 3.07
N PRO A 174 18.26 -2.90 2.32
CA PRO A 174 18.16 -3.20 0.91
C PRO A 174 17.14 -4.33 0.69
N LEU A 175 16.23 -4.14 -0.26
CA LEU A 175 15.09 -5.04 -0.49
C LEU A 175 15.52 -6.49 -0.74
N ASP A 176 16.58 -6.69 -1.51
CA ASP A 176 17.15 -8.01 -1.80
C ASP A 176 17.71 -8.72 -0.56
N LYS A 177 18.27 -7.94 0.39
CA LYS A 177 18.75 -8.45 1.67
C LYS A 177 17.61 -8.75 2.63
N TRP A 178 16.63 -7.84 2.70
CA TRP A 178 15.47 -8.02 3.55
C TRP A 178 14.69 -9.28 3.17
N ARG A 179 14.43 -9.53 1.88
CA ARG A 179 13.76 -10.72 1.39
C ARG A 179 14.45 -12.04 1.73
N LYS A 180 15.78 -12.02 1.89
CA LYS A 180 16.57 -13.19 2.33
C LYS A 180 16.49 -13.44 3.84
N THR A 181 16.07 -12.45 4.63
CA THR A 181 16.07 -12.52 6.10
C THR A 181 14.67 -12.48 6.71
N VAL A 182 13.69 -11.94 5.96
CA VAL A 182 12.29 -11.91 6.42
C VAL A 182 11.76 -13.34 6.55
N LYS A 183 11.04 -13.60 7.63
CA LYS A 183 10.50 -14.93 7.93
C LYS A 183 9.01 -14.98 7.65
N HIS A 184 8.54 -16.12 7.19
CA HIS A 184 7.12 -16.36 6.89
C HIS A 184 6.49 -17.38 7.87
N ASP A 185 7.08 -17.54 9.05
CA ASP A 185 6.56 -18.43 10.09
C ASP A 185 5.61 -17.72 11.05
N ALA A 186 4.72 -18.49 11.67
CA ALA A 186 3.70 -17.98 12.59
C ALA A 186 4.29 -17.21 13.78
N GLN A 187 5.41 -17.67 14.35
CA GLN A 187 6.04 -17.01 15.49
C GLN A 187 6.50 -15.60 15.15
N SER A 188 7.14 -15.42 14.00
CA SER A 188 7.61 -14.11 13.53
C SER A 188 6.45 -13.17 13.20
N ILE A 189 5.39 -13.68 12.58
CA ILE A 189 4.15 -12.93 12.26
C ILE A 189 3.46 -12.47 13.54
N ILE A 190 3.30 -13.36 14.52
CA ILE A 190 2.70 -13.03 15.83
C ILE A 190 3.55 -12.00 16.57
N ALA A 191 4.88 -12.14 16.55
CA ALA A 191 5.79 -11.16 17.17
C ALA A 191 5.63 -9.77 16.53
N THR A 192 5.48 -9.70 15.20
CA THR A 192 5.19 -8.43 14.50
C THR A 192 3.81 -7.88 14.88
N ALA A 193 2.77 -8.73 14.96
CA ALA A 193 1.45 -8.30 15.39
C ALA A 193 1.48 -7.73 16.83
N LEU A 194 2.15 -8.42 17.75
CA LEU A 194 2.34 -7.96 19.14
C LEU A 194 3.08 -6.62 19.23
N SER A 195 4.05 -6.37 18.34
CA SER A 195 4.76 -5.09 18.31
C SER A 195 3.87 -3.90 17.93
N LEU A 196 2.69 -4.16 17.33
CA LEU A 196 1.67 -3.17 17.03
C LEU A 196 0.66 -2.97 18.17
N SER A 197 0.79 -3.65 19.32
CA SER A 197 -0.11 -3.47 20.48
C SER A 197 -0.23 -1.99 20.85
N GLY A 198 -1.46 -1.53 21.10
CA GLY A 198 -1.77 -0.14 21.43
C GLY A 198 -1.97 0.77 20.20
N VAL A 199 -1.68 0.31 18.98
CA VAL A 199 -1.98 1.09 17.77
C VAL A 199 -3.49 1.28 17.63
N THR A 200 -3.90 2.52 17.40
CA THR A 200 -5.30 2.94 17.34
C THR A 200 -6.03 2.25 16.19
N TYR A 201 -7.26 1.83 16.44
CA TYR A 201 -8.20 1.43 15.39
C TYR A 201 -8.60 2.61 14.51
N HIS A 202 -8.54 2.41 13.21
CA HIS A 202 -9.08 3.36 12.26
C HIS A 202 -9.68 2.61 11.06
N TRP A 203 -10.98 2.80 10.80
CA TRP A 203 -11.66 2.16 9.68
C TRP A 203 -10.93 2.44 8.35
N GLY A 204 -10.67 1.39 7.57
CA GLY A 204 -9.87 1.49 6.34
C GLY A 204 -8.35 1.57 6.56
N GLY A 205 -7.88 1.65 7.80
CA GLY A 205 -6.45 1.76 8.14
C GLY A 205 -5.67 0.49 7.80
N THR A 206 -4.54 0.65 7.09
CA THR A 206 -3.64 -0.44 6.69
C THR A 206 -2.17 -0.03 6.77
N SER A 207 -1.81 0.70 7.81
CA SER A 207 -0.45 1.12 8.08
C SER A 207 -0.16 1.11 9.58
N VAL A 208 1.10 1.08 9.97
CA VAL A 208 1.50 1.15 11.39
C VAL A 208 1.04 2.43 12.10
N LYS A 209 0.50 3.43 11.39
CA LYS A 209 -0.08 4.65 11.98
C LYS A 209 -1.46 4.38 12.60
N ALA A 210 -2.27 3.53 11.96
CA ALA A 210 -3.56 3.08 12.43
C ALA A 210 -4.05 1.90 11.57
N VAL A 211 -4.79 0.97 12.15
CA VAL A 211 -5.29 -0.24 11.46
C VAL A 211 -6.74 -0.52 11.87
N ASP A 212 -7.53 -1.07 10.94
CA ASP A 212 -8.73 -1.83 11.32
C ASP A 212 -8.39 -3.32 11.52
N CYS A 213 -9.36 -4.16 11.75
CA CYS A 213 -9.15 -5.58 12.07
C CYS A 213 -8.42 -6.32 10.94
N SER A 214 -8.92 -6.28 9.71
CA SER A 214 -8.30 -6.90 8.54
C SER A 214 -7.07 -6.13 8.06
N GLY A 215 -7.01 -4.83 8.30
CA GLY A 215 -5.86 -3.98 8.08
C GLY A 215 -4.67 -4.31 8.99
N LEU A 216 -4.91 -4.72 10.24
CA LEU A 216 -3.86 -5.28 11.11
C LEU A 216 -3.23 -6.51 10.46
N VAL A 217 -4.06 -7.49 10.07
CA VAL A 217 -3.60 -8.73 9.41
C VAL A 217 -2.78 -8.38 8.16
N ARG A 218 -3.33 -7.52 7.30
CA ARG A 218 -2.68 -7.09 6.05
C ARG A 218 -1.36 -6.35 6.32
N THR A 219 -1.32 -5.44 7.29
CA THR A 219 -0.11 -4.67 7.64
C THR A 219 0.99 -5.58 8.15
N VAL A 220 0.65 -6.51 9.06
CA VAL A 220 1.59 -7.50 9.59
C VAL A 220 2.15 -8.35 8.46
N LEU A 221 1.30 -8.92 7.61
CA LEU A 221 1.73 -9.76 6.50
C LEU A 221 2.57 -8.98 5.46
N LEU A 222 2.24 -7.71 5.18
CA LEU A 222 3.04 -6.87 4.30
C LEU A 222 4.45 -6.60 4.87
N MET A 223 4.59 -6.50 6.20
CA MET A 223 5.89 -6.43 6.88
C MET A 223 6.67 -7.76 6.81
N HIS A 224 6.03 -8.83 6.32
CA HIS A 224 6.64 -10.12 5.99
C HIS A 224 6.68 -10.40 4.48
N ASP A 225 6.62 -9.36 3.63
CA ASP A 225 6.60 -9.46 2.15
C ASP A 225 5.42 -10.28 1.59
N ILE A 226 4.31 -10.40 2.34
CA ILE A 226 3.14 -11.18 1.93
C ILE A 226 1.99 -10.24 1.58
N THR A 227 1.38 -10.44 0.41
CA THR A 227 0.13 -9.83 -0.02
C THR A 227 -1.03 -10.75 0.32
N LEU A 228 -2.10 -10.18 0.91
CA LEU A 228 -3.36 -10.83 1.27
C LEU A 228 -4.54 -9.89 0.92
N PRO A 229 -5.74 -10.39 0.56
CA PRO A 229 -6.91 -9.55 0.33
C PRO A 229 -7.23 -8.59 1.49
N ARG A 230 -7.82 -7.43 1.13
CA ARG A 230 -8.02 -6.32 2.05
C ARG A 230 -9.03 -6.60 3.16
N ASN A 231 -10.22 -7.10 2.80
CA ASN A 231 -11.35 -7.15 3.72
C ASN A 231 -11.44 -8.48 4.47
N ALA A 232 -11.90 -8.46 5.73
CA ALA A 232 -12.08 -9.67 6.54
C ALA A 232 -12.96 -10.72 5.83
N SER A 233 -14.01 -10.29 5.14
CA SER A 233 -14.90 -11.18 4.38
C SER A 233 -14.23 -11.82 3.15
N GLN A 234 -13.19 -11.20 2.60
CA GLN A 234 -12.36 -11.78 1.53
C GLN A 234 -11.32 -12.72 2.14
N GLN A 235 -10.62 -12.29 3.21
CA GLN A 235 -9.64 -13.10 3.95
C GLN A 235 -10.24 -14.40 4.47
N ALA A 236 -11.53 -14.38 4.87
CA ALA A 236 -12.28 -15.55 5.34
C ALA A 236 -12.56 -16.62 4.26
N LYS A 237 -12.16 -16.37 3.02
CA LYS A 237 -12.32 -17.30 1.88
C LYS A 237 -10.98 -17.81 1.35
N VAL A 238 -9.87 -17.46 2.02
CA VAL A 238 -8.52 -17.70 1.53
C VAL A 238 -7.80 -18.70 2.43
N GLY A 239 -7.14 -19.68 1.82
CA GLY A 239 -6.39 -20.70 2.54
C GLY A 239 -7.22 -21.95 2.88
N GLU A 240 -6.74 -22.74 3.83
CA GLU A 240 -7.41 -23.94 4.33
C GLU A 240 -8.46 -23.54 5.35
N HIS A 241 -9.71 -23.96 5.10
CA HIS A 241 -10.82 -23.71 6.03
C HIS A 241 -10.75 -24.65 7.24
N ILE A 242 -10.86 -24.08 8.44
CA ILE A 242 -10.78 -24.81 9.71
C ILE A 242 -12.10 -24.59 10.48
N GLU A 243 -12.91 -25.63 10.56
CA GLU A 243 -14.02 -25.70 11.53
C GLU A 243 -13.41 -25.83 12.92
N ILE A 244 -13.67 -24.85 13.80
CA ILE A 244 -13.01 -24.78 15.10
C ILE A 244 -13.59 -25.84 16.05
N ALA A 245 -12.72 -26.71 16.57
CA ALA A 245 -13.12 -27.68 17.59
C ALA A 245 -13.53 -26.96 18.90
N PRO A 246 -14.50 -27.52 19.67
CA PRO A 246 -14.98 -26.88 20.89
C PRO A 246 -13.90 -26.60 21.96
N ASP A 247 -12.81 -27.36 21.92
CA ASP A 247 -11.64 -27.22 22.79
C ASP A 247 -10.48 -26.41 22.15
N PHE A 248 -10.68 -25.88 20.94
CA PHE A 248 -9.70 -25.15 20.14
C PHE A 248 -8.44 -25.95 19.76
N SER A 249 -8.43 -27.29 19.96
CA SER A 249 -7.24 -28.15 19.80
C SER A 249 -6.71 -28.23 18.36
N ASN A 250 -7.56 -27.93 17.36
CA ASN A 250 -7.19 -27.96 15.94
C ASN A 250 -6.69 -26.62 15.38
N LEU A 251 -6.75 -25.54 16.17
CA LEU A 251 -6.15 -24.26 15.80
C LEU A 251 -4.64 -24.27 15.99
N GLN A 252 -3.93 -23.59 15.08
CA GLN A 252 -2.48 -23.41 15.13
C GLN A 252 -2.15 -21.92 15.19
N PRO A 253 -1.06 -21.54 15.90
CA PRO A 253 -0.56 -20.16 15.86
C PRO A 253 -0.39 -19.68 14.40
N GLY A 254 -0.87 -18.46 14.11
CA GLY A 254 -0.89 -17.90 12.77
C GLY A 254 -2.16 -18.15 11.97
N ASP A 255 -3.09 -18.98 12.45
CA ASP A 255 -4.42 -19.09 11.85
C ASP A 255 -5.17 -17.76 12.00
N LEU A 256 -5.93 -17.37 10.97
CA LEU A 256 -6.82 -16.22 11.03
C LEU A 256 -8.18 -16.69 11.57
N VAL A 257 -8.60 -16.14 12.70
CA VAL A 257 -9.90 -16.43 13.32
C VAL A 257 -10.92 -15.36 12.93
N PHE A 258 -12.10 -15.77 12.49
CA PHE A 258 -13.14 -14.89 11.96
C PHE A 258 -14.35 -14.83 12.86
N PHE A 259 -14.91 -13.63 12.97
CA PHE A 259 -16.04 -13.33 13.83
C PHE A 259 -17.14 -12.62 13.06
N GLY A 260 -18.36 -12.80 13.51
CA GLY A 260 -19.50 -12.15 12.88
C GLY A 260 -20.85 -12.76 13.27
N ARG A 261 -21.82 -12.60 12.39
CA ARG A 261 -23.14 -13.18 12.59
C ARG A 261 -23.13 -14.63 12.09
N LYS A 262 -23.50 -15.57 12.96
CA LYS A 262 -23.64 -16.98 12.62
C LYS A 262 -24.74 -17.17 11.56
N ALA A 263 -24.66 -18.25 10.80
CA ALA A 263 -25.69 -18.62 9.85
C ALA A 263 -27.01 -18.94 10.59
N THR A 264 -28.14 -18.65 9.93
CA THR A 264 -29.48 -19.05 10.32
C THR A 264 -30.15 -19.72 9.13
N ASP A 265 -31.31 -20.29 9.31
CA ASP A 265 -32.08 -20.92 8.21
C ASP A 265 -32.40 -19.92 7.08
N GLU A 266 -32.46 -18.61 7.41
CA GLU A 266 -32.82 -17.56 6.45
C GLU A 266 -31.60 -16.81 5.87
N LYS A 267 -30.45 -16.81 6.56
CA LYS A 267 -29.30 -15.97 6.19
C LYS A 267 -27.98 -16.70 6.39
N PRO A 268 -27.07 -16.64 5.40
CA PRO A 268 -25.73 -17.18 5.56
C PRO A 268 -24.95 -16.44 6.66
N ALA A 269 -23.89 -17.06 7.16
CA ALA A 269 -22.96 -16.39 8.04
C ALA A 269 -22.40 -15.11 7.40
N HIS A 270 -22.13 -14.11 8.23
CA HIS A 270 -21.59 -12.82 7.78
C HIS A 270 -20.34 -12.47 8.60
N VAL A 271 -19.18 -12.49 7.97
CA VAL A 271 -17.90 -12.11 8.58
C VAL A 271 -17.82 -10.58 8.66
N SER A 272 -17.54 -10.09 9.85
CA SER A 272 -17.35 -8.64 10.12
C SER A 272 -16.08 -8.32 10.88
N HIS A 273 -15.32 -9.32 11.37
CA HIS A 273 -14.11 -9.12 12.14
C HIS A 273 -13.13 -10.27 11.95
N VAL A 274 -11.83 -10.02 12.23
CA VAL A 274 -10.76 -10.99 12.12
C VAL A 274 -9.67 -10.71 13.16
N GLY A 275 -9.05 -11.77 13.66
CA GLY A 275 -7.85 -11.73 14.51
C GLY A 275 -6.83 -12.77 14.05
N ILE A 276 -5.61 -12.69 14.58
CA ILE A 276 -4.53 -13.67 14.38
C ILE A 276 -4.45 -14.53 15.64
N TYR A 277 -4.68 -15.84 15.51
CA TYR A 277 -4.59 -16.79 16.62
C TYR A 277 -3.12 -16.96 17.04
N MET A 278 -2.88 -16.92 18.35
CA MET A 278 -1.54 -16.95 18.92
C MET A 278 -1.19 -18.29 19.59
N GLY A 279 -2.16 -19.19 19.72
CA GLY A 279 -2.09 -20.38 20.56
C GLY A 279 -2.70 -20.14 21.95
N ASN A 280 -2.91 -21.20 22.70
CA ASN A 280 -3.44 -21.16 24.07
C ASN A 280 -4.76 -20.37 24.19
N GLN A 281 -5.64 -20.48 23.20
CA GLN A 281 -6.94 -19.78 23.12
C GLN A 281 -6.82 -18.25 23.06
N LYS A 282 -5.64 -17.68 22.75
CA LYS A 282 -5.41 -16.25 22.63
C LYS A 282 -5.32 -15.83 21.17
N PHE A 283 -5.80 -14.62 20.87
CA PHE A 283 -5.70 -14.00 19.58
C PHE A 283 -5.40 -12.51 19.69
N ILE A 284 -4.72 -11.95 18.71
CA ILE A 284 -4.47 -10.51 18.61
C ILE A 284 -5.32 -9.93 17.49
N HIS A 285 -6.00 -8.83 17.77
CA HIS A 285 -6.90 -8.17 16.84
C HIS A 285 -6.87 -6.65 17.04
N SER A 286 -7.55 -5.90 16.16
CA SER A 286 -7.76 -4.46 16.30
C SER A 286 -9.25 -4.18 16.49
N LEU A 287 -9.61 -3.73 17.70
CA LEU A 287 -10.94 -3.24 18.07
C LEU A 287 -10.73 -2.11 19.08
N ALA A 288 -11.07 -0.88 18.73
CA ALA A 288 -10.64 0.36 19.37
C ALA A 288 -9.11 0.60 19.34
N TRP A 289 -8.30 -0.39 19.63
CA TRP A 289 -6.84 -0.46 19.45
C TRP A 289 -6.40 -1.91 19.21
N VAL A 290 -5.15 -2.11 18.87
CA VAL A 290 -4.56 -3.46 18.75
C VAL A 290 -4.28 -4.02 20.15
N HIS A 291 -4.86 -5.16 20.48
CA HIS A 291 -4.67 -5.86 21.75
C HIS A 291 -4.88 -7.36 21.63
N VAL A 292 -4.50 -8.08 22.69
CA VAL A 292 -4.73 -9.52 22.83
C VAL A 292 -6.05 -9.72 23.55
N SER A 293 -6.84 -10.67 23.06
CA SER A 293 -8.03 -11.23 23.70
C SER A 293 -7.90 -12.75 23.86
N SER A 294 -8.73 -13.34 24.70
CA SER A 294 -8.73 -14.77 24.99
C SER A 294 -10.13 -15.38 24.88
N PHE A 295 -10.22 -16.61 24.39
CA PHE A 295 -11.42 -17.45 24.45
C PHE A 295 -11.56 -18.18 25.79
N ASN A 296 -10.51 -18.20 26.63
CA ASN A 296 -10.53 -18.90 27.92
C ASN A 296 -11.10 -17.99 29.02
N PRO A 297 -12.23 -18.38 29.66
CA PRO A 297 -12.85 -17.59 30.72
C PRO A 297 -11.97 -17.37 31.97
N ALA A 298 -10.90 -18.16 32.11
CA ALA A 298 -9.97 -18.00 33.23
C ALA A 298 -8.90 -16.93 32.98
N ASP A 299 -8.76 -16.44 31.77
CA ASP A 299 -7.76 -15.42 31.41
C ASP A 299 -8.27 -14.01 31.71
N PRO A 300 -7.38 -13.09 32.15
CA PRO A 300 -7.74 -11.67 32.34
C PRO A 300 -8.23 -10.98 31.06
N GLU A 301 -7.76 -11.45 29.88
CA GLU A 301 -8.12 -10.93 28.58
C GLU A 301 -9.33 -11.65 27.95
N TYR A 302 -10.15 -12.34 28.77
CA TYR A 302 -11.33 -13.07 28.27
C TYR A 302 -12.29 -12.15 27.52
N ASP A 303 -12.65 -12.55 26.32
CA ASP A 303 -13.53 -11.83 25.42
C ASP A 303 -14.77 -12.68 25.07
N GLU A 304 -15.78 -12.59 25.92
CA GLU A 304 -17.05 -13.29 25.71
C GLU A 304 -17.79 -12.80 24.46
N TYR A 305 -17.65 -11.49 24.14
CA TYR A 305 -18.32 -10.90 22.98
C TYR A 305 -17.81 -11.53 21.68
N ASP A 306 -16.50 -11.62 21.49
CA ASP A 306 -15.95 -12.22 20.28
C ASP A 306 -16.04 -13.75 20.30
N LEU A 307 -15.97 -14.42 21.47
CA LEU A 307 -16.23 -15.85 21.58
C LEU A 307 -17.65 -16.22 21.07
N ASN A 308 -18.66 -15.45 21.45
CA ASN A 308 -20.05 -15.70 21.04
C ASN A 308 -20.26 -15.50 19.52
N ARG A 309 -19.41 -14.69 18.89
CA ARG A 309 -19.43 -14.36 17.46
C ARG A 309 -18.45 -15.18 16.63
N LEU A 310 -17.65 -16.05 17.24
CA LEU A 310 -16.67 -16.87 16.56
C LEU A 310 -17.34 -17.77 15.50
N LEU A 311 -16.78 -17.78 14.29
CA LEU A 311 -17.30 -18.48 13.13
C LEU A 311 -16.42 -19.67 12.77
N TRP A 312 -15.28 -19.43 12.14
CA TRP A 312 -14.28 -20.40 11.70
C TRP A 312 -12.90 -19.76 11.62
N ALA A 313 -11.90 -20.54 11.25
CA ALA A 313 -10.57 -20.03 10.96
C ALA A 313 -10.11 -20.36 9.54
N GLN A 314 -9.09 -19.64 9.08
CA GLN A 314 -8.38 -19.93 7.83
C GLN A 314 -6.89 -20.08 8.11
N ARG A 315 -6.28 -21.16 7.61
CA ARG A 315 -4.84 -21.40 7.67
C ARG A 315 -4.20 -21.00 6.35
N ILE A 316 -3.49 -19.89 6.36
CA ILE A 316 -2.96 -19.26 5.13
C ILE A 316 -1.48 -19.55 4.89
N LEU A 317 -0.65 -19.71 5.94
CA LEU A 317 0.80 -19.79 5.80
C LEU A 317 1.29 -20.99 4.97
N PRO A 318 0.73 -22.21 5.11
CA PRO A 318 1.09 -23.33 4.24
C PRO A 318 0.70 -23.13 2.77
N GLN A 319 -0.20 -22.18 2.49
CA GLN A 319 -0.68 -21.87 1.15
C GLN A 319 0.13 -20.74 0.46
N LEU A 320 1.13 -20.19 1.13
CA LEU A 320 1.97 -19.11 0.60
C LEU A 320 2.59 -19.52 -0.76
N ASN A 321 2.37 -18.71 -1.77
CA ASN A 321 2.77 -18.92 -3.17
C ASN A 321 2.16 -20.16 -3.87
N THR A 322 1.21 -20.85 -3.24
CA THR A 322 0.51 -21.99 -3.87
C THR A 322 -0.87 -21.62 -4.39
N ILE A 323 -1.46 -20.56 -3.83
CA ILE A 323 -2.76 -20.01 -4.27
C ILE A 323 -2.60 -18.54 -4.70
N PRO A 324 -3.50 -18.03 -5.58
CA PRO A 324 -3.40 -16.68 -6.11
C PRO A 324 -3.48 -15.57 -5.07
N GLU A 325 -4.22 -15.79 -3.99
CA GLU A 325 -4.59 -14.78 -2.99
C GLU A 325 -3.54 -14.61 -1.88
N VAL A 326 -2.57 -15.54 -1.75
CA VAL A 326 -1.51 -15.50 -0.73
C VAL A 326 -0.16 -15.64 -1.39
N LYS A 327 0.51 -14.52 -1.62
CA LYS A 327 1.80 -14.48 -2.35
C LYS A 327 2.81 -13.60 -1.66
N THR A 328 4.08 -13.95 -1.77
CA THR A 328 5.15 -12.98 -1.56
C THR A 328 5.09 -11.90 -2.63
N ASN A 329 5.44 -10.66 -2.28
CA ASN A 329 5.29 -9.53 -3.20
C ASN A 329 6.08 -9.69 -4.51
N ASP A 330 7.20 -10.42 -4.50
CA ASP A 330 7.94 -10.75 -5.72
C ASP A 330 7.19 -11.71 -6.66
N ASN A 331 6.16 -12.41 -6.19
CA ASN A 331 5.25 -13.23 -6.99
C ASN A 331 3.95 -12.51 -7.39
N VAL A 332 3.80 -11.24 -7.02
CA VAL A 332 2.67 -10.40 -7.42
C VAL A 332 3.04 -9.59 -8.65
N GLU A 333 2.21 -9.63 -9.71
CA GLU A 333 2.45 -8.97 -11.01
C GLU A 333 2.81 -7.48 -10.89
N PHE A 334 2.22 -6.76 -9.93
CA PHE A 334 2.45 -5.33 -9.70
C PHE A 334 3.91 -5.00 -9.40
N TYR A 335 4.61 -5.89 -8.73
CA TYR A 335 6.03 -5.75 -8.39
C TYR A 335 6.97 -6.39 -9.41
N ASN A 336 6.40 -7.05 -10.45
CA ASN A 336 7.13 -7.75 -11.52
C ASN A 336 6.55 -7.41 -12.90
N VAL A 337 6.31 -6.14 -13.17
CA VAL A 337 5.82 -5.66 -14.47
C VAL A 337 6.80 -6.05 -15.56
N LYS A 338 6.33 -6.89 -16.51
CA LYS A 338 7.11 -7.40 -17.65
C LYS A 338 7.10 -6.43 -18.84
#